data_d62cfe8ed72724554396ee43a89c9bbf
#
_entry.id   d62cfe8ed72724554396ee43a89c9bbf
#
_cell.length_a   1.000
_cell.length_b   1.000
_cell.length_c   1.000
_cell.angle_alpha   90.00
_cell.angle_beta   90.00
_cell.angle_gamma   90.00
#
_symmetry.space_group_name_H-M   'P 1'
#
loop_
_entity.id
_entity.type
_entity.pdbx_description
1 polymer ?
#
loop_
_entity_poly.entity_id
_entity_poly.type
_entity_poly.pdbx_seq_one_letter_code
_entity_poly.pdbx_strand_id
1 'polypeptide(L)'
;MEKIEFLILRNLIYNEEYARKVIPFIKDEYFEDQKQNIIFQEISSFIQQYNKLATKEILSIEVEKRSDINDTLFAEIVDIISSFEDEVGELDWLIDSTEKWCRDRAIYLALMESIQLADGKDESKGRDAIPSILSDALSVSFDNHVGHDYLQDYEQRFESYHKKEDRIPFDLEYFNKITKGGLPNKTLNIALAGTGVGKSLFMCHVASSALIQGKNVLYITLEMAEEKIAERIDANLLNVNIQDITDLPKPMFDTKVEDLAKKTQGTLIIKEYPTASAHCGHFKSLLNELALKKSFRPDIIFIDYLNICASSRYRANGNVNSYSYIKAIAEELRGLAVEANLPIVSATQTTRSGYGSSDVELTDTSESFGLPATADLMFALISTEELESLNQILVKQLKNRYNDPTVRKRFVVGIDRAKMRLYDCEQTAQQDMVDKGEGEDYNAKEEKVKKSFEGFKF
;
A
#
# COMPACT_ATOMS: atom_id res chain seq x y z
N MET A 1 -31.14 -20.64 19.36
CA MET A 1 -29.92 -19.93 18.91
C MET A 1 -30.35 -18.47 18.76
N GLU A 2 -29.86 -17.59 19.60
CA GLU A 2 -30.18 -16.18 19.49
C GLU A 2 -29.63 -15.63 18.17
N LYS A 3 -30.43 -14.83 17.47
CA LYS A 3 -29.98 -14.18 16.23
C LYS A 3 -29.01 -13.05 16.58
N ILE A 4 -28.05 -12.76 15.71
CA ILE A 4 -27.04 -11.72 15.93
C ILE A 4 -27.67 -10.34 16.16
N GLU A 5 -28.80 -10.03 15.51
CA GLU A 5 -29.54 -8.78 15.68
C GLU A 5 -30.02 -8.58 17.11
N PHE A 6 -30.48 -9.65 17.77
CA PHE A 6 -30.91 -9.62 19.16
C PHE A 6 -29.71 -9.34 20.10
N LEU A 7 -28.58 -9.99 19.86
CA LEU A 7 -27.36 -9.75 20.63
C LEU A 7 -26.85 -8.31 20.48
N ILE A 8 -26.93 -7.76 19.26
CA ILE A 8 -26.58 -6.36 18.98
C ILE A 8 -27.45 -5.41 19.82
N LEU A 9 -28.78 -5.53 19.70
CA LEU A 9 -29.73 -4.64 20.42
C LEU A 9 -29.57 -4.73 21.94
N ARG A 10 -29.42 -5.95 22.47
CA ARG A 10 -29.18 -6.20 23.90
C ARG A 10 -27.92 -5.47 24.38
N ASN A 11 -26.79 -5.64 23.66
CA ASN A 11 -25.53 -5.04 24.08
C ASN A 11 -25.47 -3.52 23.87
N LEU A 12 -26.26 -2.96 22.97
CA LEU A 12 -26.41 -1.50 22.84
C LEU A 12 -27.04 -0.86 24.06
N ILE A 13 -27.75 -1.63 24.91
CA ILE A 13 -28.40 -1.15 26.14
C ILE A 13 -27.47 -1.33 27.35
N TYR A 14 -26.68 -2.42 27.39
CA TYR A 14 -25.93 -2.78 28.60
C TYR A 14 -24.44 -2.49 28.53
N ASN A 15 -23.85 -2.38 27.32
CA ASN A 15 -22.41 -2.22 27.16
C ASN A 15 -22.08 -0.89 26.50
N GLU A 16 -21.60 0.08 27.29
CA GLU A 16 -21.29 1.42 26.81
C GLU A 16 -20.10 1.41 25.86
N GLU A 17 -19.07 0.62 26.12
CA GLU A 17 -17.89 0.51 25.25
C GLU A 17 -18.28 -0.06 23.88
N TYR A 18 -19.10 -1.11 23.88
CA TYR A 18 -19.64 -1.69 22.66
C TYR A 18 -20.47 -0.68 21.88
N ALA A 19 -21.45 -0.04 22.55
CA ALA A 19 -22.35 0.91 21.91
C ALA A 19 -21.58 2.07 21.25
N ARG A 20 -20.60 2.65 21.93
CA ARG A 20 -19.76 3.73 21.37
C ARG A 20 -18.96 3.30 20.16
N LYS A 21 -18.50 2.03 20.10
CA LYS A 21 -17.74 1.49 18.98
C LYS A 21 -18.60 1.19 17.75
N VAL A 22 -19.82 0.70 17.92
CA VAL A 22 -20.61 0.12 16.82
C VAL A 22 -21.73 1.03 16.28
N ILE A 23 -22.33 1.89 17.10
CA ILE A 23 -23.47 2.77 16.71
C ILE A 23 -23.16 3.60 15.45
N PRO A 24 -21.97 4.20 15.27
CA PRO A 24 -21.70 5.01 14.08
C PRO A 24 -21.83 4.25 12.76
N PHE A 25 -21.77 2.93 12.80
CA PHE A 25 -21.71 2.07 11.60
C PHE A 25 -23.01 1.27 11.38
N ILE A 26 -23.87 1.16 12.37
CA ILE A 26 -25.15 0.48 12.26
C ILE A 26 -26.19 1.44 11.71
N LYS A 27 -26.92 0.99 10.70
CA LYS A 27 -28.09 1.71 10.16
C LYS A 27 -29.37 0.94 10.51
N ASP A 28 -30.45 1.66 10.67
CA ASP A 28 -31.77 1.10 10.94
C ASP A 28 -32.22 0.14 9.82
N GLU A 29 -31.94 0.49 8.57
CA GLU A 29 -32.22 -0.34 7.39
C GLU A 29 -31.54 -1.73 7.38
N TYR A 30 -30.55 -1.96 8.26
CA TYR A 30 -29.89 -3.26 8.38
C TYR A 30 -30.76 -4.30 9.08
N PHE A 31 -31.70 -3.86 9.93
CA PHE A 31 -32.64 -4.74 10.61
C PHE A 31 -33.82 -5.06 9.70
N GLU A 32 -34.04 -6.35 9.42
CA GLU A 32 -35.17 -6.82 8.57
C GLU A 32 -36.51 -6.80 9.32
N ASP A 33 -36.46 -7.10 10.61
CA ASP A 33 -37.65 -7.14 11.45
C ASP A 33 -38.03 -5.72 11.88
N GLN A 34 -39.24 -5.31 11.58
CA GLN A 34 -39.76 -3.96 11.91
C GLN A 34 -39.64 -3.65 13.40
N LYS A 35 -39.82 -4.63 14.29
CA LYS A 35 -39.71 -4.44 15.75
C LYS A 35 -38.27 -4.11 16.14
N GLN A 36 -37.32 -4.85 15.62
CA GLN A 36 -35.91 -4.63 15.88
C GLN A 36 -35.42 -3.30 15.30
N ASN A 37 -35.89 -2.94 14.11
CA ASN A 37 -35.62 -1.65 13.48
C ASN A 37 -36.10 -0.48 14.39
N ILE A 38 -37.32 -0.55 14.88
CA ILE A 38 -37.90 0.48 15.82
C ILE A 38 -37.07 0.55 17.11
N ILE A 39 -36.73 -0.58 17.72
CA ILE A 39 -35.89 -0.63 18.92
C ILE A 39 -34.54 0.06 18.67
N PHE A 40 -33.90 -0.24 17.55
CA PHE A 40 -32.62 0.37 17.20
C PHE A 40 -32.77 1.89 16.99
N GLN A 41 -33.80 2.33 16.29
CA GLN A 41 -34.07 3.77 16.08
C GLN A 41 -34.16 4.52 17.40
N GLU A 42 -34.91 3.98 18.39
CA GLU A 42 -35.06 4.61 19.71
C GLU A 42 -33.72 4.58 20.49
N ILE A 43 -32.98 3.47 20.46
CA ILE A 43 -31.65 3.41 21.10
C ILE A 43 -30.73 4.46 20.49
N SER A 44 -30.63 4.50 19.15
CA SER A 44 -29.74 5.41 18.43
C SER A 44 -30.12 6.87 18.70
N SER A 45 -31.40 7.21 18.61
CA SER A 45 -31.94 8.55 18.91
C SER A 45 -31.60 8.99 20.33
N PHE A 46 -31.84 8.12 21.31
CA PHE A 46 -31.55 8.42 22.71
C PHE A 46 -30.06 8.65 22.96
N ILE A 47 -29.18 7.81 22.39
CA ILE A 47 -27.72 7.97 22.54
C ILE A 47 -27.24 9.25 21.87
N GLN A 48 -27.77 9.60 20.71
CA GLN A 48 -27.43 10.86 20.02
C GLN A 48 -27.86 12.09 20.81
N GLN A 49 -29.03 12.04 21.46
CA GLN A 49 -29.58 13.18 22.19
C GLN A 49 -28.93 13.36 23.56
N TYR A 50 -28.69 12.26 24.29
CA TYR A 50 -28.31 12.32 25.72
C TYR A 50 -26.86 11.87 25.96
N ASN A 51 -26.19 11.32 24.97
CA ASN A 51 -24.83 10.74 25.06
C ASN A 51 -24.72 9.69 26.22
N LYS A 52 -25.79 8.93 26.44
CA LYS A 52 -25.89 7.87 27.46
C LYS A 52 -26.66 6.68 26.90
N LEU A 53 -26.45 5.51 27.49
CA LEU A 53 -27.27 4.34 27.16
C LEU A 53 -28.70 4.51 27.67
N ALA A 54 -29.69 4.06 26.90
CA ALA A 54 -31.06 4.01 27.30
C ALA A 54 -31.32 2.79 28.21
N THR A 55 -32.12 2.92 29.25
CA THR A 55 -32.60 1.77 30.02
C THR A 55 -33.86 1.17 29.36
N LYS A 56 -34.25 -0.05 29.76
CA LYS A 56 -35.46 -0.70 29.25
C LYS A 56 -36.70 0.16 29.44
N GLU A 57 -36.81 0.79 30.64
CA GLU A 57 -37.94 1.66 31.00
C GLU A 57 -37.99 2.89 30.07
N ILE A 58 -36.85 3.51 29.81
CA ILE A 58 -36.78 4.67 28.92
C ILE A 58 -37.19 4.27 27.51
N LEU A 59 -36.64 3.14 26.97
CA LEU A 59 -37.01 2.66 25.65
C LEU A 59 -38.50 2.37 25.52
N SER A 60 -39.11 1.73 26.53
CA SER A 60 -40.53 1.45 26.52
C SER A 60 -41.39 2.74 26.48
N ILE A 61 -40.95 3.78 27.20
CA ILE A 61 -41.61 5.09 27.18
C ILE A 61 -41.44 5.80 25.83
N GLU A 62 -40.24 5.74 25.23
CA GLU A 62 -39.98 6.38 23.91
C GLU A 62 -40.77 5.66 22.80
N VAL A 63 -40.83 4.33 22.83
CA VAL A 63 -41.65 3.54 21.90
C VAL A 63 -43.15 3.87 22.05
N GLU A 64 -43.67 4.07 23.30
CA GLU A 64 -45.07 4.43 23.55
C GLU A 64 -45.46 5.79 22.93
N LYS A 65 -44.53 6.72 22.83
CA LYS A 65 -44.79 8.05 22.24
C LYS A 65 -44.91 8.00 20.71
N ARG A 66 -44.59 6.90 20.06
CA ARG A 66 -44.66 6.80 18.62
C ARG A 66 -46.09 6.73 18.13
N SER A 67 -46.39 7.52 17.10
CA SER A 67 -47.72 7.55 16.49
C SER A 67 -47.85 6.61 15.28
N ASP A 68 -46.74 5.98 14.85
CA ASP A 68 -46.68 5.11 13.68
C ASP A 68 -46.78 3.61 13.99
N ILE A 69 -47.04 3.26 15.27
CA ILE A 69 -47.22 1.88 15.73
C ILE A 69 -48.61 1.65 16.31
N ASN A 70 -49.12 0.43 16.23
CA ASN A 70 -50.38 0.02 16.85
C ASN A 70 -50.10 -0.70 18.18
N ASP A 71 -51.17 -0.86 18.99
CA ASP A 71 -51.06 -1.48 20.33
C ASP A 71 -50.46 -2.90 20.31
N THR A 72 -50.74 -3.67 19.27
CA THR A 72 -50.19 -5.02 19.13
C THR A 72 -48.67 -5.00 18.90
N LEU A 73 -48.22 -4.15 17.99
CA LEU A 73 -46.80 -4.00 17.69
C LEU A 73 -46.03 -3.42 18.89
N PHE A 74 -46.69 -2.47 19.62
CA PHE A 74 -46.13 -1.94 20.84
C PHE A 74 -45.91 -3.03 21.91
N ALA A 75 -46.94 -3.87 22.15
CA ALA A 75 -46.80 -4.96 23.11
C ALA A 75 -45.67 -5.94 22.74
N GLU A 76 -45.56 -6.31 21.48
CA GLU A 76 -44.51 -7.19 20.99
C GLU A 76 -43.08 -6.57 21.12
N ILE A 77 -42.93 -5.27 20.89
CA ILE A 77 -41.69 -4.53 21.09
C ILE A 77 -41.27 -4.52 22.56
N VAL A 78 -42.24 -4.21 23.46
CA VAL A 78 -42.01 -4.18 24.90
C VAL A 78 -41.62 -5.57 25.43
N ASP A 79 -42.24 -6.63 24.90
CA ASP A 79 -41.84 -8.00 25.24
C ASP A 79 -40.41 -8.31 24.86
N ILE A 80 -39.96 -7.87 23.66
CA ILE A 80 -38.55 -8.02 23.21
C ILE A 80 -37.64 -7.23 24.16
N ILE A 81 -37.92 -5.96 24.44
CA ILE A 81 -37.08 -5.12 25.31
C ILE A 81 -37.00 -5.74 26.72
N SER A 82 -38.12 -6.28 27.23
CA SER A 82 -38.19 -6.91 28.56
C SER A 82 -37.34 -8.19 28.63
N SER A 83 -37.20 -8.90 27.51
CA SER A 83 -36.43 -10.14 27.44
C SER A 83 -34.92 -9.92 27.41
N PHE A 84 -34.43 -8.70 27.23
CA PHE A 84 -32.98 -8.43 27.26
C PHE A 84 -32.46 -8.62 28.70
N GLU A 85 -31.40 -9.44 28.82
CA GLU A 85 -30.71 -9.68 30.09
C GLU A 85 -29.29 -9.13 30.01
N ASP A 86 -28.75 -8.69 31.17
CA ASP A 86 -27.35 -8.21 31.24
C ASP A 86 -26.42 -9.40 31.30
N GLU A 87 -26.14 -9.96 30.15
CA GLU A 87 -25.11 -11.00 29.95
C GLU A 87 -23.87 -10.46 29.34
N VAL A 88 -22.75 -10.62 30.00
CA VAL A 88 -21.42 -10.21 29.50
C VAL A 88 -20.92 -11.24 28.50
N GLY A 89 -20.94 -10.87 27.21
CA GLY A 89 -20.28 -11.64 26.14
C GLY A 89 -18.83 -11.19 25.95
N GLU A 90 -18.07 -11.95 25.13
CA GLU A 90 -16.73 -11.52 24.70
C GLU A 90 -16.85 -10.31 23.75
N LEU A 91 -16.38 -9.15 24.22
CA LEU A 91 -16.55 -7.86 23.56
C LEU A 91 -15.94 -7.85 22.15
N ASP A 92 -14.71 -8.33 22.00
CA ASP A 92 -13.99 -8.32 20.72
C ASP A 92 -14.70 -9.21 19.69
N TRP A 93 -15.11 -10.42 20.08
CA TRP A 93 -15.89 -11.29 19.21
C TRP A 93 -17.21 -10.64 18.77
N LEU A 94 -17.89 -9.96 19.69
CA LEU A 94 -19.17 -9.31 19.39
C LEU A 94 -18.98 -8.13 18.42
N ILE A 95 -17.92 -7.34 18.57
CA ILE A 95 -17.58 -6.24 17.66
C ILE A 95 -17.30 -6.80 16.27
N ASP A 96 -16.45 -7.81 16.14
CA ASP A 96 -16.11 -8.45 14.86
C ASP A 96 -17.34 -9.07 14.17
N SER A 97 -18.21 -9.72 14.98
CA SER A 97 -19.45 -10.32 14.48
C SER A 97 -20.43 -9.27 14.01
N THR A 98 -20.53 -8.12 14.72
CA THR A 98 -21.37 -7.00 14.34
C THR A 98 -20.85 -6.31 13.07
N GLU A 99 -19.53 -6.11 12.95
CA GLU A 99 -18.93 -5.57 11.73
C GLU A 99 -19.24 -6.44 10.51
N LYS A 100 -19.06 -7.75 10.65
CA LYS A 100 -19.38 -8.70 9.60
C LYS A 100 -20.86 -8.63 9.21
N TRP A 101 -21.75 -8.60 10.20
CA TRP A 101 -23.19 -8.49 9.96
C TRP A 101 -23.55 -7.17 9.26
N CYS A 102 -23.01 -6.02 9.70
CA CYS A 102 -23.22 -4.73 9.03
C CYS A 102 -22.76 -4.75 7.58
N ARG A 103 -21.59 -5.34 7.31
CA ARG A 103 -21.04 -5.48 5.96
C ARG A 103 -21.91 -6.35 5.07
N ASP A 104 -22.33 -7.52 5.57
CA ASP A 104 -23.20 -8.45 4.85
C ASP A 104 -24.56 -7.78 4.53
N ARG A 105 -25.13 -7.02 5.46
CA ARG A 105 -26.37 -6.26 5.25
C ARG A 105 -26.20 -5.12 4.25
N ALA A 106 -25.12 -4.35 4.37
CA ALA A 106 -24.82 -3.27 3.42
C ALA A 106 -24.68 -3.80 2.00
N ILE A 107 -23.96 -4.92 1.81
CA ILE A 107 -23.81 -5.57 0.50
C ILE A 107 -25.16 -6.05 -0.04
N TYR A 108 -25.98 -6.67 0.80
CA TYR A 108 -27.30 -7.14 0.40
C TYR A 108 -28.19 -5.99 -0.10
N LEU A 109 -28.27 -4.89 0.67
CA LEU A 109 -29.06 -3.72 0.30
C LEU A 109 -28.54 -3.03 -0.97
N ALA A 110 -27.21 -2.92 -1.10
CA ALA A 110 -26.58 -2.37 -2.30
C ALA A 110 -26.84 -3.22 -3.56
N LEU A 111 -26.87 -4.54 -3.43
CA LEU A 111 -27.24 -5.44 -4.52
C LEU A 111 -28.71 -5.26 -4.90
N MET A 112 -29.62 -5.17 -3.92
CA MET A 112 -31.05 -4.95 -4.18
C MET A 112 -31.30 -3.61 -4.87
N GLU A 113 -30.66 -2.52 -4.39
CA GLU A 113 -30.71 -1.20 -5.03
C GLU A 113 -30.15 -1.25 -6.47
N SER A 114 -29.01 -1.91 -6.65
CA SER A 114 -28.37 -2.05 -7.97
C SER A 114 -29.27 -2.79 -8.97
N ILE A 115 -29.98 -3.82 -8.53
CA ILE A 115 -30.95 -4.56 -9.35
C ILE A 115 -32.12 -3.66 -9.72
N GLN A 116 -32.68 -2.88 -8.80
CA GLN A 116 -33.78 -1.95 -9.07
C GLN A 116 -33.39 -0.87 -10.08
N LEU A 117 -32.17 -0.32 -9.97
CA LEU A 117 -31.60 0.64 -10.94
C LEU A 117 -31.37 -0.01 -12.31
N ALA A 118 -30.87 -1.23 -12.34
CA ALA A 118 -30.64 -1.97 -13.59
C ALA A 118 -31.95 -2.27 -14.33
N ASP A 119 -33.00 -2.64 -13.58
CA ASP A 119 -34.34 -2.91 -14.11
C ASP A 119 -35.13 -1.63 -14.51
N GLY A 120 -34.61 -0.44 -14.14
CA GLY A 120 -35.30 0.83 -14.39
C GLY A 120 -36.54 1.03 -13.53
N LYS A 121 -36.63 0.36 -12.39
CA LYS A 121 -37.71 0.51 -11.40
C LYS A 121 -37.47 1.67 -10.44
N ASP A 122 -36.22 2.08 -10.31
CA ASP A 122 -35.80 3.24 -9.54
C ASP A 122 -35.13 4.23 -10.51
N GLU A 123 -35.73 5.42 -10.66
CA GLU A 123 -35.23 6.51 -11.50
C GLU A 123 -34.46 7.56 -10.70
N SER A 124 -34.29 7.37 -9.39
CA SER A 124 -33.62 8.33 -8.49
C SER A 124 -32.13 8.50 -8.79
N LYS A 125 -31.49 7.45 -9.32
CA LYS A 125 -30.06 7.42 -9.67
C LYS A 125 -29.87 6.79 -11.06
N GLY A 126 -28.83 7.20 -11.76
CA GLY A 126 -28.44 6.56 -13.04
C GLY A 126 -27.76 5.20 -12.81
N ARG A 127 -27.78 4.33 -13.84
CA ARG A 127 -27.10 3.02 -13.81
C ARG A 127 -25.58 3.12 -13.60
N ASP A 128 -25.00 4.26 -13.90
CA ASP A 128 -23.59 4.60 -13.66
C ASP A 128 -23.24 4.74 -12.17
N ALA A 129 -24.24 4.88 -11.28
CA ALA A 129 -24.06 4.88 -9.84
C ALA A 129 -23.82 3.47 -9.24
N ILE A 130 -24.17 2.39 -9.92
CA ILE A 130 -24.06 1.01 -9.41
C ILE A 130 -22.65 0.67 -8.89
N PRO A 131 -21.53 0.98 -9.59
CA PRO A 131 -20.21 0.69 -9.07
C PRO A 131 -19.89 1.40 -7.75
N SER A 132 -20.37 2.65 -7.60
CA SER A 132 -20.18 3.41 -6.35
C SER A 132 -20.98 2.81 -5.20
N ILE A 133 -22.26 2.48 -5.42
CA ILE A 133 -23.13 1.87 -4.42
C ILE A 133 -22.51 0.57 -3.88
N LEU A 134 -22.03 -0.30 -4.76
CA LEU A 134 -21.36 -1.54 -4.36
C LEU A 134 -20.02 -1.31 -3.67
N SER A 135 -19.24 -0.34 -4.13
CA SER A 135 -17.97 0.03 -3.52
C SER A 135 -18.14 0.56 -2.09
N ASP A 136 -19.16 1.42 -1.89
CA ASP A 136 -19.48 1.99 -0.58
C ASP A 136 -19.92 0.89 0.40
N ALA A 137 -20.73 -0.05 -0.05
CA ALA A 137 -21.14 -1.19 0.77
C ALA A 137 -19.96 -2.11 1.17
N LEU A 138 -19.01 -2.32 0.25
CA LEU A 138 -17.80 -3.10 0.53
C LEU A 138 -16.82 -2.40 1.46
N SER A 139 -16.90 -1.07 1.58
CA SER A 139 -16.03 -0.25 2.42
C SER A 139 -16.47 -0.16 3.88
N VAL A 140 -17.61 -0.74 4.24
CA VAL A 140 -18.09 -0.77 5.63
C VAL A 140 -17.08 -1.49 6.53
N SER A 141 -16.47 -0.75 7.45
CA SER A 141 -15.48 -1.23 8.41
C SER A 141 -15.60 -0.44 9.71
N PHE A 142 -15.46 -1.13 10.84
CA PHE A 142 -15.43 -0.52 12.17
C PHE A 142 -14.03 -0.03 12.54
N ASP A 143 -13.31 0.51 11.57
CA ASP A 143 -11.99 1.08 11.85
C ASP A 143 -12.13 2.23 12.85
N ASN A 144 -11.75 1.96 14.10
CA ASN A 144 -11.80 2.93 15.21
C ASN A 144 -10.66 3.96 15.13
N HIS A 145 -9.76 3.82 14.15
CA HIS A 145 -8.65 4.75 14.02
C HIS A 145 -9.08 6.03 13.28
N VAL A 146 -9.83 6.87 13.99
CA VAL A 146 -10.31 8.19 13.51
C VAL A 146 -9.18 9.22 13.43
N GLY A 147 -7.95 8.75 13.29
CA GLY A 147 -6.77 9.60 13.29
C GLY A 147 -5.99 9.50 14.61
N HIS A 148 -4.93 10.28 14.71
CA HIS A 148 -4.02 10.30 15.85
C HIS A 148 -4.25 11.56 16.66
N ASP A 149 -4.72 11.42 17.93
CA ASP A 149 -4.80 12.56 18.84
C ASP A 149 -3.40 12.98 19.28
N TYR A 150 -2.98 14.15 18.82
CA TYR A 150 -1.60 14.59 19.01
C TYR A 150 -1.21 14.72 20.48
N LEU A 151 -2.11 15.09 21.36
CA LEU A 151 -1.81 15.28 22.77
C LEU A 151 -2.08 14.03 23.62
N GLN A 152 -3.11 13.24 23.27
CA GLN A 152 -3.50 12.06 24.04
C GLN A 152 -2.65 10.83 23.70
N ASP A 153 -2.31 10.64 22.41
CA ASP A 153 -1.57 9.46 21.92
C ASP A 153 -0.03 9.64 21.97
N TYR A 154 0.49 10.47 22.88
CA TYR A 154 1.92 10.77 22.93
C TYR A 154 2.77 9.55 23.31
N GLU A 155 2.24 8.64 24.12
CA GLU A 155 2.94 7.41 24.51
C GLU A 155 3.07 6.47 23.29
N GLN A 156 2.00 6.26 22.53
CA GLN A 156 2.05 5.47 21.29
C GLN A 156 3.01 6.07 20.26
N ARG A 157 3.07 7.41 20.17
CA ARG A 157 4.07 8.09 19.33
C ARG A 157 5.49 7.84 19.80
N PHE A 158 5.73 7.96 21.10
CA PHE A 158 7.05 7.70 21.68
C PHE A 158 7.49 6.25 21.38
N GLU A 159 6.62 5.28 21.57
CA GLU A 159 6.89 3.88 21.22
C GLU A 159 7.16 3.72 19.70
N SER A 160 6.39 4.40 18.85
CA SER A 160 6.58 4.36 17.41
C SER A 160 7.94 4.91 16.96
N TYR A 161 8.46 5.94 17.63
CA TYR A 161 9.79 6.50 17.36
C TYR A 161 10.93 5.55 17.75
N HIS A 162 10.70 4.69 18.73
CA HIS A 162 11.68 3.72 19.21
C HIS A 162 11.49 2.33 18.60
N LYS A 163 10.35 2.07 17.96
CA LYS A 163 10.11 0.85 17.21
C LYS A 163 10.92 0.89 15.91
N LYS A 164 11.82 -0.07 15.75
CA LYS A 164 12.58 -0.19 14.52
C LYS A 164 11.60 -0.44 13.35
N GLU A 165 11.49 0.53 12.46
CA GLU A 165 10.64 0.41 11.27
C GLU A 165 11.14 -0.77 10.43
N ASP A 166 10.23 -1.66 10.03
CA ASP A 166 10.57 -2.77 9.15
C ASP A 166 10.84 -2.21 7.75
N ARG A 167 12.06 -2.38 7.27
CA ARG A 167 12.53 -1.90 5.97
C ARG A 167 13.14 -3.05 5.20
N ILE A 168 12.99 -3.04 3.91
CA ILE A 168 13.65 -4.00 3.03
C ILE A 168 14.98 -3.40 2.60
N PRO A 169 16.11 -3.90 3.12
CA PRO A 169 17.42 -3.35 2.79
C PRO A 169 17.84 -3.70 1.36
N PHE A 170 18.65 -2.84 0.78
CA PHE A 170 19.40 -3.19 -0.43
C PHE A 170 20.64 -4.02 -0.04
N ASP A 171 21.21 -4.74 -0.99
CA ASP A 171 22.56 -5.30 -0.88
C ASP A 171 23.65 -4.29 -1.29
N LEU A 172 23.24 -3.01 -1.45
CA LEU A 172 24.08 -1.88 -1.83
C LEU A 172 24.17 -0.89 -0.66
N GLU A 173 25.38 -0.69 -0.13
CA GLU A 173 25.61 0.08 1.09
C GLU A 173 25.12 1.53 0.98
N TYR A 174 25.40 2.19 -0.13
CA TYR A 174 25.04 3.60 -0.32
C TYR A 174 23.51 3.79 -0.44
N PHE A 175 22.80 2.85 -1.05
CA PHE A 175 21.33 2.87 -1.05
C PHE A 175 20.77 2.73 0.36
N ASN A 176 21.35 1.86 1.19
CA ASN A 176 20.95 1.74 2.60
C ASN A 176 21.24 3.02 3.40
N LYS A 177 22.38 3.66 3.14
CA LYS A 177 22.72 4.95 3.80
C LYS A 177 21.71 6.06 3.47
N ILE A 178 21.32 6.21 2.20
CA ILE A 178 20.37 7.26 1.80
C ILE A 178 18.93 6.93 2.21
N THR A 179 18.59 5.66 2.40
CA THR A 179 17.25 5.22 2.82
C THR A 179 17.14 4.88 4.31
N LYS A 180 18.20 5.14 5.10
CA LYS A 180 18.26 4.75 6.53
C LYS A 180 17.95 3.27 6.78
N GLY A 181 18.52 2.40 5.94
CA GLY A 181 18.43 0.95 6.10
C GLY A 181 17.51 0.21 5.17
N GLY A 182 16.97 0.86 4.14
CA GLY A 182 16.15 0.19 3.12
C GLY A 182 14.83 0.88 2.80
N LEU A 183 13.98 0.19 2.07
CA LEU A 183 12.67 0.67 1.64
C LEU A 183 11.61 0.40 2.72
N PRO A 184 10.94 1.43 3.26
CA PRO A 184 9.84 1.25 4.19
C PRO A 184 8.54 0.89 3.47
N ASN A 185 7.61 0.29 4.19
CA ASN A 185 6.27 0.00 3.69
C ASN A 185 5.50 1.29 3.31
N LYS A 186 4.45 1.13 2.50
CA LYS A 186 3.54 2.23 2.05
C LYS A 186 4.24 3.29 1.19
N THR A 187 5.25 2.91 0.41
CA THR A 187 6.07 3.85 -0.36
C THR A 187 6.14 3.52 -1.84
N LEU A 188 6.30 4.56 -2.66
CA LEU A 188 6.57 4.47 -4.09
C LEU A 188 7.99 4.98 -4.39
N ASN A 189 8.82 4.12 -4.97
CA ASN A 189 10.23 4.34 -5.21
C ASN A 189 10.51 4.25 -6.71
N ILE A 190 11.11 5.27 -7.30
CA ILE A 190 11.25 5.44 -8.75
C ILE A 190 12.71 5.58 -9.17
N ALA A 191 13.15 4.69 -10.04
CA ALA A 191 14.42 4.81 -10.76
C ALA A 191 14.22 5.54 -12.10
N LEU A 192 14.85 6.69 -12.28
CA LEU A 192 14.88 7.43 -13.55
C LEU A 192 16.12 7.03 -14.33
N ALA A 193 15.98 6.64 -15.59
CA ALA A 193 17.14 6.34 -16.42
C ALA A 193 16.83 6.48 -17.92
N GLY A 194 17.84 6.79 -18.69
CA GLY A 194 17.79 6.72 -20.16
C GLY A 194 17.59 5.28 -20.66
N THR A 195 17.25 5.17 -21.95
CA THR A 195 17.16 3.87 -22.62
C THR A 195 18.55 3.19 -22.64
N GLY A 196 18.62 1.91 -22.24
CA GLY A 196 19.87 1.14 -22.22
C GLY A 196 20.79 1.40 -21.02
N VAL A 197 20.54 2.40 -20.18
CA VAL A 197 21.38 2.72 -19.01
C VAL A 197 21.34 1.61 -17.95
N GLY A 198 20.20 0.92 -17.76
CA GLY A 198 20.13 -0.20 -16.84
C GLY A 198 18.93 -0.21 -15.89
N LYS A 199 17.78 0.39 -16.28
CA LYS A 199 16.53 0.36 -15.48
C LYS A 199 16.15 -1.06 -15.06
N SER A 200 15.89 -1.93 -16.03
CA SER A 200 15.48 -3.31 -15.77
C SER A 200 16.58 -4.12 -15.07
N LEU A 201 17.87 -3.80 -15.31
CA LEU A 201 18.99 -4.40 -14.60
C LEU A 201 18.91 -4.04 -13.10
N PHE A 202 18.73 -2.76 -12.78
CA PHE A 202 18.56 -2.31 -11.40
C PHE A 202 17.36 -3.02 -10.74
N MET A 203 16.21 -3.06 -11.41
CA MET A 203 15.00 -3.68 -10.85
C MET A 203 15.17 -5.19 -10.64
N CYS A 204 15.75 -5.91 -11.63
CA CYS A 204 16.04 -7.35 -11.50
C CYS A 204 17.05 -7.61 -10.38
N HIS A 205 18.08 -6.76 -10.25
CA HIS A 205 19.07 -6.90 -9.18
C HIS A 205 18.46 -6.73 -7.79
N VAL A 206 17.68 -5.67 -7.56
CA VAL A 206 17.02 -5.41 -6.27
C VAL A 206 15.98 -6.48 -5.96
N ALA A 207 15.25 -6.98 -6.97
CA ALA A 207 14.31 -8.09 -6.81
C ALA A 207 15.04 -9.39 -6.39
N SER A 208 16.20 -9.69 -7.03
CA SER A 208 17.05 -10.81 -6.66
C SER A 208 17.60 -10.70 -5.24
N SER A 209 18.05 -9.51 -4.85
CA SER A 209 18.53 -9.22 -3.50
C SER A 209 17.44 -9.41 -2.46
N ALA A 210 16.24 -8.91 -2.70
CA ALA A 210 15.09 -9.11 -1.79
C ALA A 210 14.72 -10.59 -1.64
N LEU A 211 14.74 -11.36 -2.73
CA LEU A 211 14.51 -12.81 -2.69
C LEU A 211 15.52 -13.53 -1.80
N ILE A 212 16.82 -13.23 -1.96
CA ILE A 212 17.89 -13.84 -1.15
C ILE A 212 17.74 -13.52 0.33
N GLN A 213 17.19 -12.35 0.65
CA GLN A 213 16.88 -11.95 2.04
C GLN A 213 15.63 -12.66 2.61
N GLY A 214 15.04 -13.59 1.88
CA GLY A 214 13.85 -14.34 2.31
C GLY A 214 12.53 -13.59 2.12
N LYS A 215 12.52 -12.51 1.32
CA LYS A 215 11.29 -11.74 1.04
C LYS A 215 10.49 -12.34 -0.10
N ASN A 216 9.17 -12.24 -0.02
CA ASN A 216 8.28 -12.56 -1.12
C ASN A 216 8.23 -11.40 -2.11
N VAL A 217 8.59 -11.64 -3.34
CA VAL A 217 8.75 -10.64 -4.39
C VAL A 217 7.71 -10.87 -5.49
N LEU A 218 6.96 -9.82 -5.83
CA LEU A 218 6.11 -9.81 -7.03
C LEU A 218 6.75 -8.87 -8.06
N TYR A 219 7.11 -9.40 -9.21
CA TYR A 219 7.64 -8.63 -10.33
C TYR A 219 6.60 -8.57 -11.45
N ILE A 220 6.08 -7.39 -11.74
CA ILE A 220 5.12 -7.13 -12.81
C ILE A 220 5.88 -6.49 -13.97
N THR A 221 5.85 -7.13 -15.12
CA THR A 221 6.45 -6.59 -16.35
C THR A 221 5.37 -6.22 -17.36
N LEU A 222 5.53 -5.04 -17.98
CA LEU A 222 4.68 -4.56 -19.08
C LEU A 222 5.50 -4.30 -20.36
N GLU A 223 6.83 -4.47 -20.28
CA GLU A 223 7.77 -4.22 -21.38
C GLU A 223 8.31 -5.51 -21.97
N MET A 224 8.61 -6.49 -21.12
CA MET A 224 9.28 -7.73 -21.51
C MET A 224 8.47 -8.95 -21.08
N ALA A 225 8.66 -10.07 -21.82
CA ALA A 225 8.07 -11.36 -21.44
C ALA A 225 8.61 -11.84 -20.08
N GLU A 226 7.76 -12.57 -19.32
CA GLU A 226 8.11 -13.08 -17.99
C GLU A 226 9.34 -13.99 -18.02
N GLU A 227 9.56 -14.76 -19.08
CA GLU A 227 10.74 -15.60 -19.27
C GLU A 227 12.01 -14.77 -19.45
N LYS A 228 11.92 -13.59 -20.09
CA LYS A 228 13.07 -12.70 -20.26
C LYS A 228 13.46 -11.97 -18.98
N ILE A 229 12.49 -11.70 -18.09
CA ILE A 229 12.78 -11.22 -16.75
C ILE A 229 13.39 -12.36 -15.91
N ALA A 230 12.85 -13.58 -15.99
CA ALA A 230 13.41 -14.74 -15.31
C ALA A 230 14.87 -15.01 -15.74
N GLU A 231 15.18 -14.98 -17.04
CA GLU A 231 16.54 -15.13 -17.58
C GLU A 231 17.52 -14.11 -16.95
N ARG A 232 17.08 -12.84 -16.75
CA ARG A 232 17.91 -11.79 -16.12
C ARG A 232 18.12 -12.04 -14.63
N ILE A 233 17.09 -12.50 -13.95
CA ILE A 233 17.15 -12.87 -12.52
C ILE A 233 18.02 -14.11 -12.34
N ASP A 234 17.92 -15.10 -13.25
CA ASP A 234 18.77 -16.29 -13.24
C ASP A 234 20.25 -15.91 -13.46
N ALA A 235 20.55 -15.03 -14.42
CA ALA A 235 21.91 -14.53 -14.61
C ALA A 235 22.52 -13.97 -13.32
N ASN A 236 21.71 -13.24 -12.57
CA ASN A 236 22.09 -12.65 -11.30
C ASN A 236 22.29 -13.72 -10.22
N LEU A 237 21.26 -14.51 -9.95
CA LEU A 237 21.21 -15.43 -8.81
C LEU A 237 22.10 -16.66 -9.00
N LEU A 238 22.15 -17.21 -10.21
CA LEU A 238 22.94 -18.40 -10.53
C LEU A 238 24.41 -18.05 -10.83
N ASN A 239 24.75 -16.76 -10.90
CA ASN A 239 26.09 -16.27 -11.23
C ASN A 239 26.60 -16.80 -12.57
N VAL A 240 25.77 -16.66 -13.60
CA VAL A 240 26.05 -17.08 -15.00
C VAL A 240 25.88 -15.86 -15.89
N ASN A 241 26.69 -15.74 -16.94
CA ASN A 241 26.46 -14.68 -17.91
C ASN A 241 25.13 -14.91 -18.62
N ILE A 242 24.36 -13.87 -18.85
CA ILE A 242 23.06 -13.96 -19.49
C ILE A 242 23.11 -14.63 -20.88
N GLN A 243 24.20 -14.46 -21.58
CA GLN A 243 24.41 -15.10 -22.89
C GLN A 243 24.61 -16.61 -22.78
N ASP A 244 25.16 -17.09 -21.66
CA ASP A 244 25.51 -18.50 -21.46
C ASP A 244 24.34 -19.28 -20.79
N ILE A 245 23.26 -18.61 -20.38
CA ILE A 245 22.10 -19.27 -19.68
C ILE A 245 21.45 -20.31 -20.62
N THR A 246 21.26 -19.96 -21.88
CA THR A 246 20.60 -20.84 -22.86
C THR A 246 21.44 -22.08 -23.18
N ASP A 247 22.72 -22.01 -23.00
CA ASP A 247 23.68 -23.10 -23.27
C ASP A 247 23.98 -23.94 -22.01
N LEU A 248 23.40 -23.57 -20.86
CA LEU A 248 23.64 -24.25 -19.60
C LEU A 248 23.03 -25.66 -19.62
N PRO A 249 23.81 -26.73 -19.36
CA PRO A 249 23.27 -28.08 -19.29
C PRO A 249 22.21 -28.20 -18.19
N LYS A 250 21.06 -28.83 -18.51
CA LYS A 250 19.94 -28.96 -17.57
C LYS A 250 20.34 -29.44 -16.17
N PRO A 251 21.19 -30.49 -15.98
CA PRO A 251 21.60 -30.90 -14.63
C PRO A 251 22.35 -29.83 -13.85
N MET A 252 23.14 -28.98 -14.53
CA MET A 252 23.80 -27.84 -13.88
C MET A 252 22.82 -26.75 -13.49
N PHE A 253 21.85 -26.47 -14.34
CA PHE A 253 20.77 -25.53 -14.02
C PHE A 253 19.98 -26.01 -12.81
N ASP A 254 19.51 -27.26 -12.83
CA ASP A 254 18.73 -27.86 -11.73
C ASP A 254 19.52 -27.77 -10.40
N THR A 255 20.80 -28.15 -10.39
CA THR A 255 21.65 -28.08 -9.19
C THR A 255 21.76 -26.63 -8.65
N LYS A 256 21.96 -25.64 -9.53
CA LYS A 256 22.08 -24.23 -9.14
C LYS A 256 20.76 -23.70 -8.56
N VAL A 257 19.62 -24.07 -9.13
CA VAL A 257 18.29 -23.69 -8.63
C VAL A 257 18.00 -24.37 -7.30
N GLU A 258 18.34 -25.64 -7.13
CA GLU A 258 18.20 -26.34 -5.84
C GLU A 258 19.06 -25.70 -4.75
N ASP A 259 20.30 -25.32 -5.07
CA ASP A 259 21.19 -24.64 -4.13
C ASP A 259 20.70 -23.22 -3.78
N LEU A 260 20.05 -22.54 -4.71
CA LEU A 260 19.38 -21.27 -4.47
C LEU A 260 18.18 -21.47 -3.53
N ALA A 261 17.35 -22.48 -3.80
CA ALA A 261 16.17 -22.79 -2.97
C ALA A 261 16.54 -23.14 -1.51
N LYS A 262 17.74 -23.66 -1.26
CA LYS A 262 18.25 -23.90 0.10
C LYS A 262 18.67 -22.61 0.83
N LYS A 263 18.97 -21.54 0.08
CA LYS A 263 19.51 -20.28 0.62
C LYS A 263 18.44 -19.27 1.00
N THR A 264 17.25 -19.40 0.45
CA THR A 264 16.15 -18.46 0.71
C THR A 264 14.85 -19.18 1.04
N GLN A 265 14.05 -18.57 1.92
CA GLN A 265 12.66 -18.96 2.18
C GLN A 265 11.68 -18.08 1.40
N GLY A 266 12.17 -17.04 0.72
CA GLY A 266 11.38 -16.15 -0.10
C GLY A 266 10.87 -16.82 -1.36
N THR A 267 9.85 -16.23 -1.95
CA THR A 267 9.28 -16.65 -3.24
C THR A 267 9.25 -15.45 -4.17
N LEU A 268 9.62 -15.66 -5.44
CA LEU A 268 9.52 -14.64 -6.47
C LEU A 268 8.52 -15.10 -7.53
N ILE A 269 7.52 -14.24 -7.80
CA ILE A 269 6.55 -14.45 -8.86
C ILE A 269 6.70 -13.33 -9.89
N ILE A 270 6.83 -13.71 -11.14
CA ILE A 270 6.88 -12.79 -12.28
C ILE A 270 5.53 -12.88 -13.00
N LYS A 271 4.95 -11.72 -13.32
CA LYS A 271 3.69 -11.62 -14.07
C LYS A 271 3.80 -10.63 -15.19
N GLU A 272 3.56 -11.11 -16.41
CA GLU A 272 3.48 -10.27 -17.60
C GLU A 272 2.07 -9.71 -17.80
N TYR A 273 2.00 -8.46 -18.21
CA TYR A 273 0.82 -7.81 -18.79
C TYR A 273 1.19 -7.15 -20.12
N PRO A 274 0.29 -7.16 -21.11
CA PRO A 274 0.53 -6.39 -22.33
C PRO A 274 0.70 -4.90 -22.03
N THR A 275 1.57 -4.25 -22.79
CA THR A 275 1.84 -2.81 -22.67
C THR A 275 0.54 -2.01 -22.71
N ALA A 276 0.38 -1.02 -21.82
CA ALA A 276 -0.77 -0.13 -21.68
C ALA A 276 -2.12 -0.84 -21.40
N SER A 277 -2.12 -2.10 -20.96
CA SER A 277 -3.35 -2.85 -20.67
C SER A 277 -3.70 -2.94 -19.19
N ALA A 278 -2.71 -2.83 -18.30
CA ALA A 278 -2.91 -3.04 -16.88
C ALA A 278 -2.79 -1.74 -16.07
N HIS A 279 -3.72 -1.56 -15.15
CA HIS A 279 -3.79 -0.47 -14.18
C HIS A 279 -3.88 -1.03 -12.75
N CYS A 280 -3.86 -0.17 -11.73
CA CYS A 280 -3.89 -0.56 -10.31
C CYS A 280 -5.00 -1.55 -9.96
N GLY A 281 -6.18 -1.47 -10.58
CA GLY A 281 -7.27 -2.42 -10.36
C GLY A 281 -6.89 -3.86 -10.74
N HIS A 282 -6.16 -4.05 -11.85
CA HIS A 282 -5.65 -5.36 -12.25
C HIS A 282 -4.58 -5.87 -11.25
N PHE A 283 -3.73 -4.98 -10.75
CA PHE A 283 -2.71 -5.35 -9.77
C PHE A 283 -3.34 -5.75 -8.43
N LYS A 284 -4.39 -5.05 -7.97
CA LYS A 284 -5.18 -5.46 -6.78
C LYS A 284 -5.82 -6.83 -6.98
N SER A 285 -6.43 -7.07 -8.14
CA SER A 285 -7.02 -8.36 -8.46
C SER A 285 -5.97 -9.48 -8.46
N LEU A 286 -4.78 -9.22 -9.02
CA LEU A 286 -3.67 -10.16 -9.00
C LEU A 286 -3.21 -10.47 -7.57
N LEU A 287 -3.08 -9.47 -6.69
CA LEU A 287 -2.71 -9.68 -5.29
C LEU A 287 -3.71 -10.58 -4.56
N ASN A 288 -5.01 -10.35 -4.75
CA ASN A 288 -6.07 -11.19 -4.19
C ASN A 288 -6.02 -12.62 -4.75
N GLU A 289 -5.81 -12.76 -6.06
CA GLU A 289 -5.71 -14.07 -6.72
C GLU A 289 -4.50 -14.88 -6.21
N LEU A 290 -3.34 -14.23 -6.06
CA LEU A 290 -2.13 -14.86 -5.54
C LEU A 290 -2.31 -15.28 -4.06
N ALA A 291 -2.95 -14.44 -3.26
CA ALA A 291 -3.25 -14.77 -1.86
C ALA A 291 -4.19 -15.98 -1.75
N LEU A 292 -5.23 -16.03 -2.59
CA LEU A 292 -6.21 -17.12 -2.55
C LEU A 292 -5.70 -18.42 -3.16
N LYS A 293 -5.04 -18.36 -4.33
CA LYS A 293 -4.66 -19.57 -5.10
C LYS A 293 -3.30 -20.14 -4.70
N LYS A 294 -2.38 -19.29 -4.25
CA LYS A 294 -0.99 -19.69 -3.95
C LYS A 294 -0.58 -19.44 -2.50
N SER A 295 -1.49 -18.90 -1.66
CA SER A 295 -1.17 -18.44 -0.31
C SER A 295 0.03 -17.48 -0.31
N PHE A 296 0.20 -16.71 -1.39
CA PHE A 296 1.31 -15.81 -1.61
C PHE A 296 0.90 -14.38 -1.34
N ARG A 297 1.63 -13.73 -0.45
CA ARG A 297 1.54 -12.28 -0.17
C ARG A 297 2.93 -11.68 -0.37
N PRO A 298 3.10 -10.73 -1.29
CA PRO A 298 4.40 -10.09 -1.49
C PRO A 298 4.76 -9.16 -0.34
N ASP A 299 6.04 -9.07 -0.04
CA ASP A 299 6.64 -8.04 0.82
C ASP A 299 7.02 -6.79 0.01
N ILE A 300 7.27 -6.96 -1.30
CA ILE A 300 7.68 -5.90 -2.23
C ILE A 300 7.13 -6.17 -3.63
N ILE A 301 6.75 -5.10 -4.33
CA ILE A 301 6.30 -5.19 -5.73
C ILE A 301 7.23 -4.37 -6.62
N PHE A 302 7.66 -4.97 -7.74
CA PHE A 302 8.33 -4.32 -8.84
C PHE A 302 7.37 -4.15 -10.00
N ILE A 303 7.35 -2.98 -10.64
CA ILE A 303 6.52 -2.67 -11.82
C ILE A 303 7.41 -2.09 -12.91
N ASP A 304 7.68 -2.85 -13.94
CA ASP A 304 8.58 -2.50 -15.06
C ASP A 304 7.75 -2.17 -16.31
N TYR A 305 7.50 -0.89 -16.61
CA TYR A 305 7.76 0.34 -15.88
C TYR A 305 6.53 1.27 -15.90
N LEU A 306 6.53 2.29 -15.07
CA LEU A 306 5.37 3.13 -14.75
C LEU A 306 4.70 3.76 -15.99
N ASN A 307 5.47 4.32 -16.93
CA ASN A 307 4.91 5.09 -18.05
C ASN A 307 4.10 4.24 -19.04
N ILE A 308 4.26 2.92 -19.03
CA ILE A 308 3.50 1.99 -19.88
C ILE A 308 2.39 1.26 -19.14
N CYS A 309 2.09 1.65 -17.88
CA CYS A 309 0.87 1.26 -17.20
C CYS A 309 -0.33 2.01 -17.77
N ALA A 310 -1.51 1.46 -17.58
CA ALA A 310 -2.77 2.17 -17.81
C ALA A 310 -3.19 2.92 -16.54
N SER A 311 -3.97 4.00 -16.68
CA SER A 311 -4.64 4.64 -15.55
C SER A 311 -6.07 4.08 -15.41
N SER A 312 -6.52 3.89 -14.19
CA SER A 312 -7.92 3.55 -13.90
C SER A 312 -8.85 4.77 -14.03
N ARG A 313 -8.31 5.99 -13.90
CA ARG A 313 -9.05 7.26 -13.94
C ARG A 313 -9.23 7.80 -15.36
N TYR A 314 -8.28 7.53 -16.24
CA TYR A 314 -8.24 8.11 -17.59
C TYR A 314 -8.12 7.04 -18.66
N ARG A 315 -8.84 7.22 -19.77
CA ARG A 315 -8.67 6.36 -20.97
C ARG A 315 -7.48 6.87 -21.79
N ALA A 316 -6.67 5.96 -22.31
CA ALA A 316 -5.50 6.28 -23.13
C ALA A 316 -5.77 7.16 -24.36
N ASN A 317 -7.01 7.14 -24.89
CA ASN A 317 -7.44 7.92 -26.05
C ASN A 317 -8.24 9.18 -25.70
N GLY A 318 -8.27 9.58 -24.41
CA GLY A 318 -8.93 10.82 -23.96
C GLY A 318 -8.06 12.05 -24.24
N ASN A 319 -8.68 13.25 -24.29
CA ASN A 319 -7.98 14.56 -24.39
C ASN A 319 -7.20 14.88 -23.09
N VAL A 320 -6.49 13.91 -22.51
CA VAL A 320 -5.69 14.09 -21.29
C VAL A 320 -4.24 14.27 -21.72
N ASN A 321 -3.64 15.34 -21.24
CA ASN A 321 -2.22 15.59 -21.46
C ASN A 321 -1.40 14.47 -20.78
N SER A 322 -0.28 14.06 -21.39
CA SER A 322 0.60 13.00 -20.90
C SER A 322 1.08 13.24 -19.46
N TYR A 323 1.31 14.49 -19.07
CA TYR A 323 1.64 14.90 -17.72
C TYR A 323 0.58 14.42 -16.70
N SER A 324 -0.70 14.75 -16.93
CA SER A 324 -1.80 14.38 -16.03
C SER A 324 -2.01 12.86 -15.98
N TYR A 325 -1.79 12.20 -17.12
CA TYR A 325 -1.91 10.75 -17.24
C TYR A 325 -0.85 10.03 -16.40
N ILE A 326 0.42 10.39 -16.55
CA ILE A 326 1.53 9.78 -15.79
C ILE A 326 1.42 10.11 -14.29
N LYS A 327 1.01 11.33 -13.94
CA LYS A 327 0.73 11.70 -12.55
C LYS A 327 -0.35 10.82 -11.93
N ALA A 328 -1.44 10.57 -12.66
CA ALA A 328 -2.53 9.72 -12.17
C ALA A 328 -2.05 8.28 -11.93
N ILE A 329 -1.26 7.70 -12.84
CA ILE A 329 -0.66 6.37 -12.64
C ILE A 329 0.21 6.35 -11.38
N ALA A 330 1.06 7.36 -11.18
CA ALA A 330 1.90 7.44 -9.99
C ALA A 330 1.08 7.54 -8.69
N GLU A 331 0.01 8.35 -8.68
CA GLU A 331 -0.91 8.46 -7.54
C GLU A 331 -1.64 7.14 -7.26
N GLU A 332 -2.07 6.44 -8.32
CA GLU A 332 -2.72 5.14 -8.20
C GLU A 332 -1.77 4.08 -7.65
N LEU A 333 -0.52 4.03 -8.13
CA LEU A 333 0.50 3.11 -7.62
C LEU A 333 0.88 3.42 -6.17
N ARG A 334 0.98 4.70 -5.81
CA ARG A 334 1.24 5.09 -4.42
C ARG A 334 0.04 4.73 -3.51
N GLY A 335 -1.18 4.90 -3.99
CA GLY A 335 -2.39 4.43 -3.32
C GLY A 335 -2.35 2.92 -3.06
N LEU A 336 -1.98 2.13 -4.09
CA LEU A 336 -1.80 0.69 -3.96
C LEU A 336 -0.73 0.31 -2.92
N ALA A 337 0.40 1.01 -2.88
CA ALA A 337 1.45 0.78 -1.88
C ALA A 337 0.94 0.99 -0.45
N VAL A 338 0.11 2.02 -0.23
CA VAL A 338 -0.50 2.33 1.08
C VAL A 338 -1.52 1.27 1.48
N GLU A 339 -2.44 0.91 0.57
CA GLU A 339 -3.49 -0.09 0.82
C GLU A 339 -2.92 -1.49 1.07
N ALA A 340 -1.93 -1.90 0.25
CA ALA A 340 -1.28 -3.20 0.40
C ALA A 340 -0.21 -3.23 1.51
N ASN A 341 0.09 -2.07 2.13
CA ASN A 341 1.08 -1.91 3.19
C ASN A 341 2.47 -2.45 2.83
N LEU A 342 2.97 -2.15 1.62
CA LEU A 342 4.26 -2.61 1.12
C LEU A 342 4.95 -1.57 0.24
N PRO A 343 6.28 -1.64 0.02
CA PRO A 343 6.98 -0.80 -0.93
C PRO A 343 6.70 -1.24 -2.37
N ILE A 344 6.51 -0.27 -3.26
CA ILE A 344 6.50 -0.45 -4.71
C ILE A 344 7.75 0.20 -5.29
N VAL A 345 8.46 -0.54 -6.13
CA VAL A 345 9.59 -0.06 -6.93
C VAL A 345 9.19 -0.04 -8.38
N SER A 346 9.37 1.09 -9.03
CA SER A 346 9.14 1.22 -10.47
C SER A 346 10.22 2.06 -11.14
N ALA A 347 10.14 2.20 -12.44
CA ALA A 347 11.08 2.99 -13.20
C ALA A 347 10.34 3.98 -14.11
N THR A 348 11.07 5.00 -14.55
CA THR A 348 10.63 5.96 -15.58
C THR A 348 11.79 6.31 -16.50
N GLN A 349 11.47 6.85 -17.67
CA GLN A 349 12.48 7.26 -18.64
C GLN A 349 12.79 8.75 -18.55
N THR A 350 14.03 9.14 -18.89
CA THR A 350 14.41 10.54 -19.08
C THR A 350 13.83 11.09 -20.39
N THR A 351 13.67 12.42 -20.47
CA THR A 351 13.41 13.13 -21.73
C THR A 351 14.58 12.98 -22.69
N ARG A 352 14.33 13.31 -23.97
CA ARG A 352 15.43 13.32 -24.99
C ARG A 352 16.56 14.27 -24.64
N SER A 353 16.28 15.38 -23.96
CA SER A 353 17.28 16.35 -23.50
C SER A 353 18.14 15.82 -22.34
N GLY A 354 17.60 14.97 -21.49
CA GLY A 354 18.33 14.30 -20.40
C GLY A 354 19.15 13.08 -20.87
N TYR A 355 18.93 12.62 -22.11
CA TYR A 355 19.68 11.51 -22.68
C TYR A 355 21.09 12.01 -23.06
N GLY A 356 22.11 11.49 -22.39
CA GLY A 356 23.50 11.90 -22.58
C GLY A 356 23.97 13.06 -21.71
N SER A 357 23.10 13.62 -20.87
CA SER A 357 23.50 14.60 -19.86
C SER A 357 24.22 13.90 -18.71
N SER A 358 25.39 14.40 -18.34
CA SER A 358 26.10 13.98 -17.13
C SER A 358 25.43 14.48 -15.83
N ASP A 359 24.48 15.42 -15.95
CA ASP A 359 23.74 15.99 -14.83
C ASP A 359 22.23 15.99 -15.10
N VAL A 360 21.57 14.93 -14.66
CA VAL A 360 20.11 14.76 -14.80
C VAL A 360 19.40 15.42 -13.61
N GLU A 361 18.39 16.23 -13.89
CA GLU A 361 17.55 16.89 -12.87
C GLU A 361 16.10 16.38 -12.87
N LEU A 362 15.30 16.83 -11.90
CA LEU A 362 13.86 16.53 -11.83
C LEU A 362 13.09 16.98 -13.08
N THR A 363 13.59 18.02 -13.76
CA THR A 363 13.06 18.55 -15.01
C THR A 363 13.25 17.61 -16.21
N ASP A 364 14.19 16.68 -16.11
CA ASP A 364 14.50 15.71 -17.16
C ASP A 364 13.66 14.44 -17.11
N THR A 365 12.68 14.39 -16.17
CA THR A 365 11.67 13.33 -16.19
C THR A 365 10.80 13.47 -17.43
N SER A 366 10.73 12.42 -18.25
CA SER A 366 9.88 12.41 -19.41
C SER A 366 8.44 12.65 -18.98
N GLU A 367 7.86 13.73 -19.51
CA GLU A 367 6.43 14.03 -19.47
C GLU A 367 5.81 14.43 -18.13
N SER A 368 6.53 14.53 -16.96
CA SER A 368 5.80 14.83 -15.73
C SER A 368 6.58 15.40 -14.54
N PHE A 369 6.39 16.67 -14.19
CA PHE A 369 6.68 17.19 -12.84
C PHE A 369 5.81 16.55 -11.73
N GLY A 370 4.69 15.92 -12.09
CA GLY A 370 3.78 15.26 -11.14
C GLY A 370 4.37 13.99 -10.53
N LEU A 371 5.22 13.29 -11.26
CA LEU A 371 5.86 12.07 -10.78
C LEU A 371 6.79 12.33 -9.59
N PRO A 372 7.74 13.30 -9.65
CA PRO A 372 8.54 13.66 -8.49
C PRO A 372 7.72 14.13 -7.29
N ALA A 373 6.59 14.79 -7.51
CA ALA A 373 5.71 15.21 -6.41
C ALA A 373 5.12 14.03 -5.66
N THR A 374 4.79 12.94 -6.35
CA THR A 374 4.10 11.77 -5.81
C THR A 374 5.06 10.75 -5.19
N ALA A 375 6.20 10.45 -5.82
CA ALA A 375 7.18 9.47 -5.34
C ALA A 375 7.72 9.81 -3.95
N ASP A 376 8.06 8.80 -3.16
CA ASP A 376 8.70 8.94 -1.85
C ASP A 376 10.23 8.97 -1.96
N LEU A 377 10.79 8.15 -2.85
CA LEU A 377 12.19 8.16 -3.28
C LEU A 377 12.24 8.26 -4.80
N MET A 378 13.10 9.13 -5.30
CA MET A 378 13.41 9.20 -6.73
C MET A 378 14.90 9.46 -6.93
N PHE A 379 15.52 8.68 -7.79
CA PHE A 379 16.94 8.80 -8.12
C PHE A 379 17.15 8.53 -9.61
N ALA A 380 18.18 9.15 -10.16
CA ALA A 380 18.60 8.92 -11.53
C ALA A 380 19.78 7.93 -11.59
N LEU A 381 19.74 7.05 -12.57
CA LEU A 381 20.84 6.23 -13.00
C LEU A 381 21.44 6.89 -14.25
N ILE A 382 22.71 7.25 -14.18
CA ILE A 382 23.41 8.01 -15.21
C ILE A 382 24.61 7.18 -15.68
N SER A 383 24.72 7.00 -16.99
CA SER A 383 25.86 6.35 -17.65
C SER A 383 26.50 7.33 -18.63
N THR A 384 27.83 7.44 -18.57
CA THR A 384 28.65 8.15 -19.55
C THR A 384 29.67 7.18 -20.12
N GLU A 385 30.28 7.48 -21.27
CA GLU A 385 31.31 6.64 -21.85
C GLU A 385 32.47 6.35 -20.89
N GLU A 386 32.80 7.32 -20.04
CA GLU A 386 33.82 7.17 -19.00
C GLU A 386 33.39 6.16 -17.93
N LEU A 387 32.17 6.28 -17.42
CA LEU A 387 31.62 5.35 -16.43
C LEU A 387 31.43 3.94 -17.01
N GLU A 388 31.03 3.84 -18.27
CA GLU A 388 30.92 2.54 -18.96
C GLU A 388 32.24 1.83 -19.06
N SER A 389 33.33 2.56 -19.39
CA SER A 389 34.69 2.01 -19.47
C SER A 389 35.18 1.45 -18.12
N LEU A 390 34.66 1.99 -17.01
CA LEU A 390 34.96 1.56 -15.64
C LEU A 390 33.95 0.54 -15.09
N ASN A 391 32.98 0.11 -15.89
CA ASN A 391 31.83 -0.70 -15.40
C ASN A 391 31.13 -0.08 -14.20
N GLN A 392 30.80 1.20 -14.28
CA GLN A 392 30.18 1.97 -13.22
C GLN A 392 28.92 2.69 -13.70
N ILE A 393 28.02 2.97 -12.78
CA ILE A 393 26.85 3.84 -12.96
C ILE A 393 26.86 4.88 -11.84
N LEU A 394 26.62 6.14 -12.19
CA LEU A 394 26.39 7.21 -11.24
C LEU A 394 24.92 7.21 -10.82
N VAL A 395 24.68 7.21 -9.52
CA VAL A 395 23.36 7.38 -8.91
C VAL A 395 23.27 8.81 -8.37
N LYS A 396 22.24 9.55 -8.78
CA LYS A 396 21.93 10.90 -8.28
C LYS A 396 20.58 10.90 -7.59
N GLN A 397 20.53 11.28 -6.32
CA GLN A 397 19.27 11.50 -5.62
C GLN A 397 18.55 12.72 -6.19
N LEU A 398 17.29 12.55 -6.58
CA LEU A 398 16.42 13.62 -7.07
C LEU A 398 15.39 14.00 -6.02
N LYS A 399 14.86 13.03 -5.27
CA LYS A 399 13.94 13.23 -4.16
C LYS A 399 14.11 12.12 -3.14
N ASN A 400 14.06 12.48 -1.86
CA ASN A 400 14.14 11.52 -0.77
C ASN A 400 13.30 12.01 0.42
N ARG A 401 12.26 11.26 0.80
CA ARG A 401 11.46 11.50 2.00
C ARG A 401 11.98 10.75 3.23
N TYR A 402 12.94 9.84 3.06
CA TYR A 402 13.47 9.01 4.14
C TYR A 402 14.63 9.68 4.87
N ASN A 403 15.34 10.53 4.15
CA ASN A 403 16.52 11.24 4.65
C ASN A 403 16.69 12.57 3.94
N ASP A 404 17.64 13.39 4.40
CA ASP A 404 18.05 14.61 3.72
C ASP A 404 18.63 14.27 2.32
N PRO A 405 18.01 14.73 1.22
CA PRO A 405 18.48 14.45 -0.13
C PRO A 405 19.83 15.09 -0.47
N THR A 406 20.32 16.04 0.33
CA THR A 406 21.63 16.66 0.14
C THR A 406 22.77 15.77 0.64
N VAL A 407 22.46 14.85 1.58
CA VAL A 407 23.43 13.88 2.09
C VAL A 407 23.69 12.81 1.04
N ARG A 408 24.94 12.73 0.56
CA ARG A 408 25.33 11.78 -0.50
C ARG A 408 24.45 11.90 -1.74
N LYS A 409 24.26 13.13 -2.21
CA LYS A 409 23.43 13.47 -3.36
C LYS A 409 23.81 12.64 -4.60
N ARG A 410 25.08 12.30 -4.75
CA ARG A 410 25.62 11.47 -5.82
C ARG A 410 26.53 10.40 -5.23
N PHE A 411 26.52 9.23 -5.83
CA PHE A 411 27.45 8.14 -5.54
C PHE A 411 27.51 7.16 -6.72
N VAL A 412 28.55 6.36 -6.77
CA VAL A 412 28.80 5.41 -7.85
C VAL A 412 28.55 4.00 -7.38
N VAL A 413 27.92 3.19 -8.22
CA VAL A 413 27.80 1.74 -8.06
C VAL A 413 28.43 1.03 -9.24
N GLY A 414 29.06 -0.11 -8.99
CA GLY A 414 29.57 -0.97 -10.04
C GLY A 414 28.46 -1.72 -10.73
N ILE A 415 28.63 -2.02 -12.02
CA ILE A 415 27.67 -2.76 -12.84
C ILE A 415 28.35 -3.92 -13.57
N ASP A 416 27.85 -5.12 -13.39
CA ASP A 416 28.15 -6.30 -14.21
C ASP A 416 26.94 -6.59 -15.11
N ARG A 417 27.00 -6.05 -16.33
CA ARG A 417 25.93 -6.22 -17.33
C ARG A 417 25.76 -7.66 -17.76
N ALA A 418 26.85 -8.43 -17.81
CA ALA A 418 26.78 -9.83 -18.20
C ALA A 418 26.01 -10.69 -17.19
N LYS A 419 26.12 -10.37 -15.91
CA LYS A 419 25.45 -11.10 -14.84
C LYS A 419 24.27 -10.35 -14.24
N MET A 420 23.84 -9.28 -14.87
CA MET A 420 22.70 -8.46 -14.42
C MET A 420 22.83 -8.03 -12.94
N ARG A 421 24.05 -7.62 -12.52
CA ARG A 421 24.37 -7.28 -11.14
C ARG A 421 24.81 -5.84 -10.96
N LEU A 422 24.50 -5.31 -9.78
CA LEU A 422 25.14 -4.13 -9.22
C LEU A 422 25.98 -4.54 -8.01
N TYR A 423 27.00 -3.75 -7.69
CA TYR A 423 27.84 -3.98 -6.52
C TYR A 423 28.41 -2.66 -6.01
N ASP A 424 28.79 -2.64 -4.73
CA ASP A 424 29.42 -1.46 -4.14
C ASP A 424 30.83 -1.25 -4.70
N CYS A 425 31.15 -0.03 -5.09
CA CYS A 425 32.49 0.37 -5.50
C CYS A 425 33.34 0.76 -4.29
N GLU A 426 34.67 0.63 -4.41
CA GLU A 426 35.62 1.06 -3.41
C GLU A 426 35.48 2.56 -3.10
N GLN A 427 35.86 2.97 -1.87
CA GLN A 427 35.75 4.36 -1.42
C GLN A 427 36.53 5.37 -2.30
N THR A 428 37.61 4.94 -2.93
CA THR A 428 38.40 5.76 -3.86
C THR A 428 37.57 6.21 -5.07
N ALA A 429 36.72 5.34 -5.61
CA ALA A 429 35.84 5.68 -6.72
C ALA A 429 34.75 6.73 -6.32
N GLN A 430 34.50 6.89 -5.03
CA GLN A 430 33.51 7.83 -4.50
C GLN A 430 34.09 9.23 -4.26
N GLN A 431 35.42 9.36 -4.07
CA GLN A 431 36.07 10.62 -3.65
C GLN A 431 36.12 11.67 -4.75
N ASP A 432 36.20 11.25 -6.01
CA ASP A 432 36.26 12.19 -7.14
C ASP A 432 34.88 12.71 -7.59
N MET A 433 33.79 12.11 -7.08
CA MET A 433 32.40 12.42 -7.46
C MET A 433 31.60 13.14 -6.38
N VAL A 434 32.18 13.35 -5.20
CA VAL A 434 31.52 14.14 -4.14
C VAL A 434 31.60 15.61 -4.53
N ASP A 435 30.45 16.25 -4.76
CA ASP A 435 30.39 17.71 -4.82
C ASP A 435 31.15 18.28 -3.61
N LYS A 436 32.13 19.13 -3.87
CA LYS A 436 32.88 19.88 -2.82
C LYS A 436 31.98 20.98 -2.17
N GLY A 437 30.74 20.66 -1.90
CA GLY A 437 29.87 21.40 -1.04
C GLY A 437 30.07 20.87 0.38
N GLU A 438 30.92 21.54 1.14
CA GLU A 438 31.14 21.44 2.59
C GLU A 438 30.94 20.05 3.19
N GLY A 439 32.01 19.25 3.19
CA GLY A 439 32.09 17.98 3.90
C GLY A 439 32.07 18.21 5.42
N GLU A 440 30.89 18.29 6.00
CA GLU A 440 30.73 18.12 7.43
C GLU A 440 30.84 16.63 7.77
N ASP A 441 31.93 16.32 8.48
CA ASP A 441 32.23 15.01 9.05
C ASP A 441 31.01 14.52 9.88
N TYR A 442 30.43 13.37 9.51
CA TYR A 442 29.22 12.83 10.17
C TYR A 442 29.46 12.55 11.68
N ASN A 443 30.70 12.24 12.04
CA ASN A 443 31.10 12.07 13.44
C ASN A 443 31.08 13.42 14.20
N ALA A 444 31.37 14.53 13.54
CA ALA A 444 31.29 15.86 14.14
C ALA A 444 29.84 16.35 14.33
N LYS A 445 28.89 15.88 13.52
CA LYS A 445 27.44 16.18 13.72
C LYS A 445 26.84 15.39 14.89
N GLU A 446 27.19 14.12 15.06
CA GLU A 446 26.74 13.34 16.24
C GLU A 446 27.29 13.94 17.56
N GLU A 447 28.55 14.40 17.58
CA GLU A 447 29.08 15.08 18.75
C GLU A 447 28.46 16.47 18.99
N LYS A 448 28.16 17.24 17.94
CA LYS A 448 27.47 18.53 18.07
C LYS A 448 26.02 18.37 18.54
N VAL A 449 25.30 17.35 18.06
CA VAL A 449 23.94 17.03 18.51
C VAL A 449 23.96 16.59 19.98
N LYS A 450 24.86 15.69 20.38
CA LYS A 450 25.02 15.31 21.79
C LYS A 450 25.32 16.52 22.69
N LYS A 451 26.23 17.42 22.29
CA LYS A 451 26.54 18.63 23.05
C LYS A 451 25.40 19.65 23.09
N SER A 452 24.51 19.73 22.07
CA SER A 452 23.38 20.66 22.10
C SER A 452 22.26 20.22 23.04
N PHE A 453 22.14 18.93 23.35
CA PHE A 453 21.17 18.39 24.30
C PHE A 453 21.67 18.31 25.76
N GLU A 454 22.98 18.40 26.00
CA GLU A 454 23.53 18.42 27.36
C GLU A 454 23.17 19.69 28.18
N GLY A 455 22.64 20.75 27.55
CA GLY A 455 22.20 21.98 28.18
C GLY A 455 20.71 22.05 28.58
N PHE A 456 19.88 21.11 28.18
CA PHE A 456 18.46 21.06 28.56
C PHE A 456 18.28 20.24 29.84
N LYS A 457 18.22 20.93 30.98
CA LYS A 457 17.68 20.36 32.23
C LYS A 457 16.18 20.63 32.25
N PHE A 458 15.40 19.56 32.34
CA PHE A 458 13.98 19.61 32.72
C PHE A 458 13.86 19.87 34.22
#